data_eae30a43c9a1d9d40ec072e65c7ec6c6
#
_entry.id   eae30a43c9a1d9d40ec072e65c7ec6c6
#
_cell.length_a   1.000
_cell.length_b   1.000
_cell.length_c   1.000
_cell.angle_alpha   90.00
_cell.angle_beta   90.00
_cell.angle_gamma   90.00
#
_symmetry.space_group_name_H-M   'P 1'
#
loop_
_entity.id
_entity.type
_entity.pdbx_description
1 polymer ?
#
loop_
_entity_poly.entity_id
_entity_poly.type
_entity_poly.pdbx_seq_one_letter_code
_entity_poly.pdbx_strand_id
1 'polypeptide(L)'
;GNASAKEKLRKCAQTVPFTVRNPMYHWTHLELQRNFDSKTLLSPDTADSIYHLTTEALTDGKNGCMDLVRKMNVQVICTTDDPTHDLIFHEAIARQSVDVKVFPTFRPDKAFAIKNPAAYGAYIASLSQAVGQSIESYDQLIDALINRIEYFNEHGCRLSDHGLEQLYQIDHHYSANAIFKKVMKGEIPSEEEAACFQQ
;
A
#
# COMPACT_ATOMS: atom_id res chain seq x y z
N GLY A 1 -11.21 12.36 10.00
CA GLY A 1 -12.36 13.14 10.51
C GLY A 1 -13.65 12.36 10.32
N ASN A 2 -14.63 12.60 11.20
CA ASN A 2 -15.91 11.86 11.27
C ASN A 2 -16.97 12.32 10.25
N ALA A 3 -16.58 13.04 9.18
CA ALA A 3 -17.51 13.52 8.17
C ALA A 3 -18.08 12.34 7.35
N SER A 4 -19.38 12.40 7.05
CA SER A 4 -20.05 11.41 6.18
C SER A 4 -19.49 11.42 4.76
N ALA A 5 -19.71 10.34 3.99
CA ALA A 5 -19.29 10.25 2.60
C ALA A 5 -19.89 11.41 1.75
N LYS A 6 -21.15 11.77 2.01
CA LYS A 6 -21.83 12.88 1.34
C LYS A 6 -21.18 14.24 1.63
N GLU A 7 -20.79 14.49 2.88
CA GLU A 7 -20.09 15.71 3.26
C GLU A 7 -18.69 15.79 2.64
N LYS A 8 -17.97 14.67 2.58
CA LYS A 8 -16.66 14.59 1.91
C LYS A 8 -16.80 14.91 0.41
N LEU A 9 -17.81 14.34 -0.27
CA LEU A 9 -18.05 14.63 -1.68
C LEU A 9 -18.42 16.12 -1.90
N ARG A 10 -19.27 16.70 -1.04
CA ARG A 10 -19.60 18.14 -1.11
C ARG A 10 -18.36 19.03 -0.96
N LYS A 11 -17.42 18.68 -0.07
CA LYS A 11 -16.15 19.40 0.08
C LYS A 11 -15.24 19.23 -1.14
N CYS A 12 -15.19 18.03 -1.70
CA CYS A 12 -14.49 17.76 -2.96
C CYS A 12 -15.08 18.60 -4.10
N ALA A 13 -16.41 18.65 -4.22
CA ALA A 13 -17.14 19.42 -5.23
C ALA A 13 -16.88 20.93 -5.14
N GLN A 14 -16.60 21.46 -3.95
CA GLN A 14 -16.17 22.85 -3.76
C GLN A 14 -14.76 23.12 -4.28
N THR A 15 -13.89 22.10 -4.37
CA THR A 15 -12.48 22.24 -4.72
C THR A 15 -12.21 21.90 -6.19
N VAL A 16 -12.81 20.82 -6.69
CA VAL A 16 -12.54 20.28 -8.04
C VAL A 16 -12.66 21.32 -9.15
N PRO A 17 -13.65 22.23 -9.20
CA PRO A 17 -13.74 23.23 -10.25
C PRO A 17 -12.52 24.15 -10.37
N PHE A 18 -11.76 24.32 -9.29
CA PHE A 18 -10.57 25.15 -9.26
C PHE A 18 -9.27 24.41 -9.66
N THR A 19 -9.37 23.10 -9.98
CA THR A 19 -8.23 22.25 -10.32
C THR A 19 -8.07 22.02 -11.83
N VAL A 20 -8.60 22.87 -12.68
CA VAL A 20 -8.69 22.70 -14.16
C VAL A 20 -7.36 22.33 -14.84
N ARG A 21 -6.20 22.76 -14.32
CA ARG A 21 -4.88 22.39 -14.86
C ARG A 21 -4.19 21.27 -14.09
N ASN A 22 -4.86 20.71 -13.08
CA ASN A 22 -4.38 19.58 -12.31
C ASN A 22 -5.00 18.28 -12.85
N PRO A 23 -4.27 17.16 -12.91
CA PRO A 23 -4.83 15.86 -13.31
C PRO A 23 -6.10 15.46 -12.56
N MET A 24 -6.26 15.87 -11.29
CA MET A 24 -7.44 15.58 -10.47
C MET A 24 -8.75 16.04 -11.12
N TYR A 25 -8.74 17.18 -11.84
CA TYR A 25 -9.93 17.61 -12.57
C TYR A 25 -10.35 16.60 -13.63
N HIS A 26 -9.40 16.14 -14.44
CA HIS A 26 -9.65 15.16 -15.48
C HIS A 26 -10.05 13.80 -14.90
N TRP A 27 -9.32 13.33 -13.92
CA TRP A 27 -9.54 12.00 -13.34
C TRP A 27 -10.91 11.90 -12.68
N THR A 28 -11.30 12.89 -11.88
CA THR A 28 -12.61 12.91 -11.24
C THR A 28 -13.75 12.78 -12.27
N HIS A 29 -13.68 13.55 -13.36
CA HIS A 29 -14.74 13.52 -14.36
C HIS A 29 -14.68 12.27 -15.25
N LEU A 30 -13.50 11.73 -15.54
CA LEU A 30 -13.32 10.46 -16.24
C LEU A 30 -13.87 9.28 -15.43
N GLU A 31 -13.67 9.26 -14.12
CA GLU A 31 -14.24 8.25 -13.23
C GLU A 31 -15.76 8.29 -13.22
N LEU A 32 -16.32 9.50 -13.08
CA LEU A 32 -17.77 9.69 -13.13
C LEU A 32 -18.37 9.24 -14.47
N GLN A 33 -17.69 9.58 -15.57
CA GLN A 33 -18.16 9.19 -16.91
C GLN A 33 -18.01 7.70 -17.17
N ARG A 34 -16.87 7.11 -16.86
CA ARG A 34 -16.55 5.72 -17.20
C ARG A 34 -17.29 4.71 -16.34
N ASN A 35 -17.40 5.01 -15.05
CA ASN A 35 -17.95 4.05 -14.09
C ASN A 35 -19.45 4.25 -13.85
N PHE A 36 -19.95 5.49 -13.96
CA PHE A 36 -21.32 5.85 -13.62
C PHE A 36 -22.09 6.50 -14.80
N ASP A 37 -21.50 6.53 -15.98
CA ASP A 37 -22.08 7.13 -17.21
C ASP A 37 -22.54 8.60 -17.03
N SER A 38 -21.92 9.32 -16.09
CA SER A 38 -22.24 10.72 -15.80
C SER A 38 -21.40 11.65 -16.65
N LYS A 39 -22.08 12.47 -17.49
CA LYS A 39 -21.45 13.58 -18.22
C LYS A 39 -21.50 14.90 -17.46
N THR A 40 -22.15 14.91 -16.30
CA THR A 40 -22.29 16.09 -15.44
C THR A 40 -20.97 16.37 -14.72
N LEU A 41 -20.48 17.59 -14.82
CA LEU A 41 -19.28 18.01 -14.10
C LEU A 41 -19.57 18.15 -12.59
N LEU A 42 -18.60 17.74 -11.77
CA LEU A 42 -18.69 17.87 -10.33
C LEU A 42 -18.48 19.33 -9.92
N SER A 43 -19.50 19.91 -9.30
CA SER A 43 -19.53 21.26 -8.75
C SER A 43 -20.37 21.30 -7.47
N PRO A 44 -20.35 22.39 -6.70
CA PRO A 44 -21.24 22.52 -5.54
C PRO A 44 -22.73 22.29 -5.87
N ASP A 45 -23.18 22.74 -7.05
CA ASP A 45 -24.57 22.65 -7.47
C ASP A 45 -24.96 21.22 -7.90
N THR A 46 -24.02 20.41 -8.35
CA THR A 46 -24.25 19.04 -8.84
C THR A 46 -23.86 17.95 -7.85
N ALA A 47 -23.22 18.31 -6.74
CA ALA A 47 -22.69 17.35 -5.77
C ALA A 47 -23.73 16.37 -5.24
N ASP A 48 -24.93 16.84 -4.92
CA ASP A 48 -25.98 15.98 -4.36
C ASP A 48 -26.57 15.02 -5.39
N SER A 49 -26.80 15.48 -6.62
CA SER A 49 -27.28 14.62 -7.69
C SER A 49 -26.25 13.56 -8.08
N ILE A 50 -24.97 13.92 -8.14
CA ILE A 50 -23.88 12.98 -8.40
C ILE A 50 -23.75 11.97 -7.24
N TYR A 51 -23.86 12.42 -5.98
CA TYR A 51 -23.86 11.52 -4.83
C TYR A 51 -24.96 10.46 -4.92
N HIS A 52 -26.18 10.87 -5.25
CA HIS A 52 -27.32 9.94 -5.39
C HIS A 52 -27.09 8.96 -6.55
N LEU A 53 -26.71 9.45 -7.72
CA LEU A 53 -26.43 8.63 -8.89
C LEU A 53 -25.37 7.55 -8.59
N THR A 54 -24.23 7.96 -8.02
CA THR A 54 -23.12 7.05 -7.74
C THR A 54 -23.45 6.08 -6.61
N THR A 55 -24.18 6.53 -5.57
CA THR A 55 -24.60 5.66 -4.46
C THR A 55 -25.58 4.60 -4.96
N GLU A 56 -26.56 4.97 -5.75
CA GLU A 56 -27.52 4.05 -6.36
C GLU A 56 -26.79 2.99 -7.19
N ALA A 57 -25.89 3.42 -8.09
CA ALA A 57 -25.14 2.51 -8.94
C ALA A 57 -24.22 1.55 -8.15
N LEU A 58 -23.65 1.98 -7.02
CA LEU A 58 -22.84 1.13 -6.16
C LEU A 58 -23.65 0.17 -5.28
N THR A 59 -24.91 0.46 -5.04
CA THR A 59 -25.79 -0.35 -4.20
C THR A 59 -26.75 -1.27 -4.96
N ASP A 60 -26.84 -1.13 -6.27
CA ASP A 60 -27.71 -1.94 -7.13
C ASP A 60 -27.23 -3.40 -7.35
N GLY A 61 -26.06 -3.76 -6.82
CA GLY A 61 -25.44 -5.07 -6.93
C GLY A 61 -24.78 -5.37 -8.28
N LYS A 62 -24.74 -4.39 -9.21
CA LYS A 62 -24.15 -4.54 -10.56
C LYS A 62 -22.83 -3.80 -10.75
N ASN A 63 -22.44 -2.97 -9.78
CA ASN A 63 -21.21 -2.20 -9.81
C ASN A 63 -20.35 -2.46 -8.55
N GLY A 64 -20.21 -3.74 -8.20
CA GLY A 64 -19.29 -4.17 -7.15
C GLY A 64 -17.82 -3.96 -7.56
N CYS A 65 -16.90 -4.15 -6.62
CA CYS A 65 -15.48 -3.97 -6.86
C CYS A 65 -14.98 -4.75 -8.10
N MET A 66 -15.35 -6.03 -8.21
CA MET A 66 -14.95 -6.86 -9.34
C MET A 66 -15.60 -6.46 -10.66
N ASP A 67 -16.82 -5.90 -10.63
CA ASP A 67 -17.48 -5.43 -11.84
C ASP A 67 -16.79 -4.17 -12.40
N LEU A 68 -16.36 -3.27 -11.52
CA LEU A 68 -15.56 -2.10 -11.90
C LEU A 68 -14.20 -2.51 -12.48
N VAL A 69 -13.53 -3.49 -11.88
CA VAL A 69 -12.26 -4.03 -12.37
C VAL A 69 -12.43 -4.67 -13.75
N ARG A 70 -13.47 -5.47 -13.97
CA ARG A 70 -13.81 -6.06 -15.27
C ARG A 70 -14.12 -4.99 -16.32
N LYS A 71 -14.92 -3.96 -15.94
CA LYS A 71 -15.27 -2.85 -16.82
C LYS A 71 -14.02 -2.10 -17.33
N MET A 72 -12.96 -2.04 -16.52
CA MET A 72 -11.68 -1.47 -16.91
C MET A 72 -10.77 -2.44 -17.67
N ASN A 73 -11.23 -3.67 -17.96
CA ASN A 73 -10.46 -4.72 -18.63
C ASN A 73 -9.11 -5.04 -17.94
N VAL A 74 -9.09 -5.02 -16.62
CA VAL A 74 -7.91 -5.36 -15.83
C VAL A 74 -7.69 -6.87 -15.88
N GLN A 75 -6.49 -7.30 -16.24
CA GLN A 75 -6.10 -8.70 -16.30
C GLN A 75 -5.38 -9.17 -15.03
N VAL A 76 -4.58 -8.28 -14.45
CA VAL A 76 -3.76 -8.56 -13.28
C VAL A 76 -3.78 -7.38 -12.33
N ILE A 77 -3.90 -7.64 -11.06
CA ILE A 77 -3.71 -6.69 -9.97
C ILE A 77 -2.53 -7.17 -9.12
N CYS A 78 -1.55 -6.29 -8.89
CA CYS A 78 -0.50 -6.52 -7.91
C CYS A 78 -0.75 -5.59 -6.73
N THR A 79 -0.97 -6.17 -5.56
CA THR A 79 -1.18 -5.43 -4.32
C THR A 79 0.16 -5.04 -3.69
N THR A 80 0.15 -4.21 -2.68
CA THR A 80 1.36 -3.86 -1.92
C THR A 80 1.30 -4.52 -0.56
N ASP A 81 2.21 -5.45 -0.30
CA ASP A 81 2.16 -6.31 0.87
C ASP A 81 3.46 -6.30 1.67
N ASP A 82 3.32 -6.20 2.97
CA ASP A 82 4.43 -6.23 3.92
C ASP A 82 4.91 -7.69 4.12
N PRO A 83 6.21 -7.94 4.32
CA PRO A 83 6.74 -9.29 4.61
C PRO A 83 6.04 -10.04 5.74
N THR A 84 5.42 -9.34 6.68
CA THR A 84 4.68 -9.95 7.81
C THR A 84 3.29 -10.47 7.45
N HIS A 85 2.76 -10.15 6.26
CA HIS A 85 1.42 -10.54 5.84
C HIS A 85 1.30 -12.06 5.57
N ASP A 86 0.19 -12.64 5.96
CA ASP A 86 -0.12 -14.09 5.79
C ASP A 86 -0.71 -14.44 4.42
N LEU A 87 -1.04 -13.44 3.60
CA LEU A 87 -1.58 -13.58 2.24
C LEU A 87 -2.88 -14.40 2.11
N ILE A 88 -3.60 -14.65 3.20
CA ILE A 88 -4.84 -15.45 3.20
C ILE A 88 -5.91 -14.93 2.23
N PHE A 89 -5.97 -13.61 2.01
CA PHE A 89 -6.91 -13.02 1.05
C PHE A 89 -6.52 -13.31 -0.40
N HIS A 90 -5.21 -13.36 -0.71
CA HIS A 90 -4.73 -13.75 -2.04
C HIS A 90 -5.10 -15.20 -2.34
N GLU A 91 -4.90 -16.11 -1.38
CA GLU A 91 -5.33 -17.50 -1.51
C GLU A 91 -6.86 -17.61 -1.68
N ALA A 92 -7.62 -16.86 -0.89
CA ALA A 92 -9.08 -16.88 -0.97
C ALA A 92 -9.59 -16.41 -2.34
N ILE A 93 -8.97 -15.35 -2.91
CA ILE A 93 -9.30 -14.86 -4.25
C ILE A 93 -8.89 -15.87 -5.32
N ALA A 94 -7.71 -16.48 -5.20
CA ALA A 94 -7.22 -17.48 -6.17
C ALA A 94 -8.17 -18.71 -6.26
N ARG A 95 -8.81 -19.07 -5.14
CA ARG A 95 -9.80 -20.19 -5.09
C ARG A 95 -11.15 -19.85 -5.74
N GLN A 96 -11.47 -18.55 -5.95
CA GLN A 96 -12.79 -18.12 -6.45
C GLN A 96 -12.94 -18.15 -7.96
N SER A 97 -11.97 -18.60 -8.73
CA SER A 97 -12.00 -18.65 -10.20
C SER A 97 -12.48 -17.33 -10.84
N VAL A 98 -11.98 -16.20 -10.33
CA VAL A 98 -12.25 -14.88 -10.90
C VAL A 98 -11.37 -14.65 -12.14
N ASP A 99 -11.89 -13.89 -13.11
CA ASP A 99 -11.20 -13.62 -14.37
C ASP A 99 -9.91 -12.79 -14.18
N VAL A 100 -9.84 -12.01 -13.10
CA VAL A 100 -8.71 -11.14 -12.77
C VAL A 100 -7.79 -11.85 -11.81
N LYS A 101 -6.51 -11.90 -12.14
CA LYS A 101 -5.49 -12.47 -11.26
C LYS A 101 -5.04 -11.41 -10.25
N VAL A 102 -4.94 -11.80 -8.98
CA VAL A 102 -4.48 -10.91 -7.89
C VAL A 102 -3.26 -11.54 -7.23
N PHE A 103 -2.13 -10.83 -7.31
CA PHE A 103 -0.86 -11.29 -6.76
C PHE A 103 -0.31 -10.29 -5.74
N PRO A 104 0.42 -10.74 -4.72
CA PRO A 104 1.13 -9.84 -3.83
C PRO A 104 2.35 -9.21 -4.50
N THR A 105 2.74 -8.02 -4.06
CA THR A 105 4.03 -7.40 -4.34
C THR A 105 4.78 -7.22 -3.03
N PHE A 106 6.02 -7.67 -2.99
CA PHE A 106 6.85 -7.65 -1.79
C PHE A 106 7.36 -6.25 -1.49
N ARG A 107 6.92 -5.62 -0.37
CA ARG A 107 7.38 -4.30 0.07
C ARG A 107 7.99 -4.36 1.48
N PRO A 108 9.32 -4.51 1.60
CA PRO A 108 9.99 -4.64 2.88
C PRO A 108 10.38 -3.31 3.56
N ASP A 109 9.75 -2.19 3.21
CA ASP A 109 10.16 -0.85 3.66
C ASP A 109 10.28 -0.70 5.19
N LYS A 110 9.46 -1.43 5.96
CA LYS A 110 9.55 -1.41 7.42
C LYS A 110 10.80 -2.11 7.97
N ALA A 111 11.42 -3.00 7.18
CA ALA A 111 12.63 -3.71 7.59
C ALA A 111 13.84 -2.77 7.73
N PHE A 112 13.81 -1.59 7.12
CA PHE A 112 14.85 -0.57 7.25
C PHE A 112 14.37 0.74 7.91
N ALA A 113 13.14 0.79 8.42
CA ALA A 113 12.56 1.98 9.06
C ALA A 113 13.00 2.12 10.53
N ILE A 114 14.31 2.21 10.77
CA ILE A 114 14.96 2.10 12.10
C ILE A 114 14.93 3.38 12.96
N LYS A 115 14.48 4.52 12.41
CA LYS A 115 14.50 5.81 13.12
C LYS A 115 13.61 5.86 14.38
N ASN A 116 12.64 4.93 14.48
CA ASN A 116 11.82 4.78 15.68
C ASN A 116 12.05 3.37 16.28
N PRO A 117 12.95 3.22 17.28
CA PRO A 117 13.30 1.91 17.84
C PRO A 117 12.13 1.11 18.40
N ALA A 118 11.17 1.76 19.04
CA ALA A 118 9.99 1.08 19.59
C ALA A 118 9.09 0.49 18.49
N ALA A 119 8.81 1.25 17.43
CA ALA A 119 8.05 0.77 16.29
C ALA A 119 8.82 -0.32 15.52
N TYR A 120 10.13 -0.15 15.38
CA TYR A 120 11.01 -1.12 14.73
C TYR A 120 11.05 -2.45 15.49
N GLY A 121 11.23 -2.41 16.81
CA GLY A 121 11.21 -3.61 17.65
C GLY A 121 9.88 -4.37 17.55
N ALA A 122 8.74 -3.65 17.52
CA ALA A 122 7.43 -4.26 17.30
C ALA A 122 7.32 -4.92 15.90
N TYR A 123 7.89 -4.30 14.88
CA TYR A 123 7.94 -4.87 13.54
C TYR A 123 8.81 -6.14 13.50
N ILE A 124 10.00 -6.13 14.07
CA ILE A 124 10.89 -7.31 14.15
C ILE A 124 10.21 -8.46 14.90
N ALA A 125 9.47 -8.16 15.98
CA ALA A 125 8.70 -9.19 16.68
C ALA A 125 7.60 -9.80 15.77
N SER A 126 6.90 -9.00 14.98
CA SER A 126 5.90 -9.47 14.02
C SER A 126 6.53 -10.31 12.91
N LEU A 127 7.69 -9.90 12.39
CA LEU A 127 8.43 -10.65 11.38
C LEU A 127 8.95 -11.98 11.94
N SER A 128 9.48 -11.98 13.18
CA SER A 128 9.91 -13.19 13.90
C SER A 128 8.74 -14.18 14.03
N GLN A 129 7.56 -13.69 14.34
CA GLN A 129 6.34 -14.52 14.39
C GLN A 129 5.99 -15.09 13.02
N ALA A 130 6.08 -14.29 11.95
CA ALA A 130 5.75 -14.72 10.60
C ALA A 130 6.69 -15.80 10.06
N VAL A 131 7.98 -15.80 10.47
CA VAL A 131 8.98 -16.81 10.07
C VAL A 131 9.13 -17.94 11.11
N GLY A 132 8.52 -17.80 12.29
CA GLY A 132 8.61 -18.80 13.36
C GLY A 132 9.99 -18.88 14.04
N GLN A 133 10.80 -17.84 13.93
CA GLN A 133 12.18 -17.80 14.47
C GLN A 133 12.48 -16.42 15.08
N SER A 134 13.30 -16.38 16.14
CA SER A 134 13.78 -15.13 16.74
C SER A 134 14.76 -14.42 15.81
N ILE A 135 14.64 -13.10 15.72
CA ILE A 135 15.53 -12.22 14.93
C ILE A 135 16.32 -11.34 15.91
N GLU A 136 17.57 -11.68 16.16
CA GLU A 136 18.47 -11.04 17.14
C GLU A 136 19.69 -10.39 16.51
N SER A 137 19.88 -10.56 15.20
CA SER A 137 20.98 -9.99 14.43
C SER A 137 20.52 -9.53 13.05
N TYR A 138 21.37 -8.69 12.43
CA TYR A 138 21.14 -8.25 11.05
C TYR A 138 21.11 -9.42 10.06
N ASP A 139 22.01 -10.40 10.22
CA ASP A 139 22.06 -11.56 9.35
C ASP A 139 20.77 -12.38 9.45
N GLN A 140 20.23 -12.57 10.67
CA GLN A 140 18.93 -13.23 10.87
C GLN A 140 17.76 -12.43 10.29
N LEU A 141 17.84 -11.09 10.28
CA LEU A 141 16.85 -10.26 9.57
C LEU A 141 16.89 -10.54 8.07
N ILE A 142 18.07 -10.62 7.47
CA ILE A 142 18.23 -10.94 6.05
C ILE A 142 17.67 -12.34 5.75
N ASP A 143 18.03 -13.35 6.56
CA ASP A 143 17.51 -14.72 6.41
C ASP A 143 15.98 -14.75 6.52
N ALA A 144 15.40 -14.00 7.46
CA ALA A 144 13.96 -13.89 7.60
C ALA A 144 13.31 -13.26 6.36
N LEU A 145 13.89 -12.20 5.81
CA LEU A 145 13.39 -11.57 4.58
C LEU A 145 13.48 -12.50 3.37
N ILE A 146 14.57 -13.25 3.23
CA ILE A 146 14.72 -14.28 2.19
C ILE A 146 13.63 -15.35 2.32
N ASN A 147 13.39 -15.86 3.53
CA ASN A 147 12.29 -16.80 3.78
C ASN A 147 10.93 -16.22 3.38
N ARG A 148 10.69 -14.94 3.67
CA ARG A 148 9.44 -14.27 3.26
C ARG A 148 9.34 -14.05 1.76
N ILE A 149 10.44 -13.77 1.05
CA ILE A 149 10.47 -13.71 -0.41
C ILE A 149 10.07 -15.06 -1.02
N GLU A 150 10.59 -16.16 -0.49
CA GLU A 150 10.22 -17.51 -0.94
C GLU A 150 8.72 -17.77 -0.71
N TYR A 151 8.21 -17.46 0.46
CA TYR A 151 6.79 -17.57 0.77
C TYR A 151 5.91 -16.75 -0.19
N PHE A 152 6.29 -15.50 -0.45
CA PHE A 152 5.58 -14.64 -1.42
C PHE A 152 5.65 -15.20 -2.84
N ASN A 153 6.81 -15.74 -3.23
CA ASN A 153 6.99 -16.37 -4.53
C ASN A 153 6.07 -17.59 -4.73
N GLU A 154 5.86 -18.41 -3.69
CA GLU A 154 4.90 -19.52 -3.69
C GLU A 154 3.46 -19.05 -3.89
N HIS A 155 3.13 -17.83 -3.43
CA HIS A 155 1.83 -17.17 -3.63
C HIS A 155 1.73 -16.37 -4.94
N GLY A 156 2.69 -16.54 -5.86
CA GLY A 156 2.66 -15.93 -7.20
C GLY A 156 3.28 -14.55 -7.28
N CYS A 157 3.89 -14.03 -6.22
CA CYS A 157 4.65 -12.78 -6.24
C CYS A 157 5.82 -12.86 -7.23
N ARG A 158 6.02 -11.81 -8.03
CA ARG A 158 7.13 -11.68 -9.00
C ARG A 158 7.72 -10.27 -9.01
N LEU A 159 7.24 -9.42 -8.12
CA LEU A 159 7.57 -8.00 -8.07
C LEU A 159 7.93 -7.59 -6.65
N SER A 160 8.82 -6.62 -6.53
CA SER A 160 8.98 -5.83 -5.31
C SER A 160 8.84 -4.35 -5.64
N ASP A 161 8.39 -3.56 -4.69
CA ASP A 161 8.35 -2.11 -4.78
C ASP A 161 8.81 -1.49 -3.46
N HIS A 162 9.20 -0.21 -3.51
CA HIS A 162 9.72 0.52 -2.37
C HIS A 162 9.23 1.98 -2.39
N GLY A 163 8.97 2.51 -1.19
CA GLY A 163 8.72 3.94 -0.97
C GLY A 163 10.04 4.68 -0.73
N LEU A 164 10.86 4.87 -1.76
CA LEU A 164 12.11 5.61 -1.63
C LEU A 164 11.86 7.10 -1.59
N GLU A 165 12.21 7.76 -0.49
CA GLU A 165 12.13 9.22 -0.36
C GLU A 165 13.34 9.93 -0.97
N GLN A 166 14.51 9.28 -0.95
CA GLN A 166 15.77 9.78 -1.49
C GLN A 166 16.71 8.64 -1.86
N LEU A 167 17.72 8.94 -2.68
CA LEU A 167 18.85 8.06 -2.89
C LEU A 167 19.86 8.25 -1.75
N TYR A 168 20.18 7.18 -1.05
CA TYR A 168 21.22 7.20 -0.01
C TYR A 168 22.58 7.04 -0.66
N GLN A 169 23.54 7.83 -0.21
CA GLN A 169 24.94 7.67 -0.62
C GLN A 169 25.55 6.51 0.16
N ILE A 170 26.21 5.59 -0.55
CA ILE A 170 26.84 4.42 0.06
C ILE A 170 27.96 4.89 0.99
N ASP A 171 27.84 4.56 2.27
CA ASP A 171 28.86 4.80 3.28
C ASP A 171 29.12 3.51 4.06
N HIS A 172 30.34 2.96 3.93
CA HIS A 172 30.73 1.71 4.55
C HIS A 172 31.35 1.87 5.94
N HIS A 173 31.26 3.05 6.56
CA HIS A 173 31.92 3.31 7.87
C HIS A 173 31.18 2.67 9.05
N TYR A 174 29.94 2.26 8.89
CA TYR A 174 29.13 1.69 9.95
C TYR A 174 28.80 0.21 9.67
N SER A 175 28.74 -0.59 10.76
CA SER A 175 28.28 -1.98 10.68
C SER A 175 26.77 -2.06 10.82
N ALA A 176 26.06 -2.57 9.81
CA ALA A 176 24.61 -2.78 9.87
C ALA A 176 24.19 -3.61 11.08
N ASN A 177 24.98 -4.64 11.46
CA ASN A 177 24.70 -5.45 12.65
C ASN A 177 24.88 -4.66 13.95
N ALA A 178 25.86 -3.74 14.03
CA ALA A 178 26.02 -2.88 15.21
C ALA A 178 24.83 -1.91 15.34
N ILE A 179 24.39 -1.31 14.24
CA ILE A 179 23.22 -0.43 14.18
C ILE A 179 21.96 -1.21 14.58
N PHE A 180 21.72 -2.37 13.99
CA PHE A 180 20.59 -3.23 14.34
C PHE A 180 20.53 -3.51 15.85
N LYS A 181 21.63 -3.98 16.44
CA LYS A 181 21.69 -4.26 17.87
C LYS A 181 21.47 -3.03 18.76
N LYS A 182 21.96 -1.86 18.33
CA LYS A 182 21.73 -0.58 19.00
C LYS A 182 20.24 -0.25 19.03
N VAL A 183 19.58 -0.30 17.87
CA VAL A 183 18.15 0.00 17.73
C VAL A 183 17.28 -1.01 18.49
N MET A 184 17.63 -2.29 18.47
CA MET A 184 16.90 -3.33 19.23
C MET A 184 17.03 -3.16 20.76
N LYS A 185 18.02 -2.42 21.26
CA LYS A 185 18.10 -2.00 22.66
C LYS A 185 17.27 -0.75 22.99
N GLY A 186 16.60 -0.18 22.01
CA GLY A 186 15.80 1.04 22.17
C GLY A 186 16.57 2.33 21.96
N GLU A 187 17.82 2.27 21.50
CA GLU A 187 18.65 3.45 21.26
C GLU A 187 18.35 4.04 19.87
N ILE A 188 18.19 5.37 19.79
CA ILE A 188 17.94 6.07 18.54
C ILE A 188 19.25 6.12 17.72
N PRO A 189 19.26 5.68 16.44
CA PRO A 189 20.41 5.82 15.57
C PRO A 189 20.66 7.28 15.20
N SER A 190 21.91 7.65 14.89
CA SER A 190 22.21 8.94 14.25
C SER A 190 21.63 8.97 12.82
N GLU A 191 21.54 10.14 12.21
CA GLU A 191 21.10 10.27 10.80
C GLU A 191 22.05 9.53 9.86
N GLU A 192 23.36 9.53 10.14
CA GLU A 192 24.36 8.82 9.35
C GLU A 192 24.24 7.30 9.49
N GLU A 193 24.05 6.79 10.73
CA GLU A 193 23.77 5.38 10.99
C GLU A 193 22.47 4.94 10.29
N ALA A 194 21.42 5.76 10.36
CA ALA A 194 20.16 5.46 9.69
C ALA A 194 20.30 5.42 8.17
N ALA A 195 21.02 6.39 7.59
CA ALA A 195 21.31 6.42 6.16
C ALA A 195 22.12 5.19 5.72
N CYS A 196 23.14 4.80 6.50
CA CYS A 196 23.93 3.60 6.23
C CYS A 196 23.10 2.30 6.28
N PHE A 197 22.17 2.18 7.23
CA PHE A 197 21.30 1.00 7.34
C PHE A 197 20.25 0.89 6.22
N GLN A 198 19.88 2.02 5.61
CA GLN A 198 18.88 2.11 4.55
C GLN A 198 19.45 1.93 3.14
N GLN A 199 20.75 1.73 3.00
CA GLN A 199 21.46 1.44 1.74
C GLN A 199 21.30 -0.02 1.34
#